data_89a7134f954c2d6728ffd7721e1eeb77
#
_entry.id   89a7134f954c2d6728ffd7721e1eeb77
#
_cell.length_a   1.000
_cell.length_b   1.000
_cell.length_c   1.000
_cell.angle_alpha   90.00
_cell.angle_beta   90.00
_cell.angle_gamma   90.00
#
_symmetry.space_group_name_H-M   'P 1'
#
loop_
_entity.id
_entity.type
_entity.pdbx_description
1 polymer ?
#
loop_
_entity_poly.entity_id
_entity_poly.type
_entity_poly.pdbx_seq_one_letter_code
_entity_poly.pdbx_strand_id
1 'polypeptide(L)'
;MIDRCRSCLHLFNKHWVSEASGSIVVTETASDGASQAVFKTDKPCVIVKADKNAPLLWALAQRKCADGAFFLFDKDGAHLHIVELKSKIRLATWALTLNQFQGMFLTALAVARLLQVHELVRVTCYLAGTEDRITNESESASPTLLKAPVGMTKTFGGHESWDKGVVELPLSFKAALVKGWKARAPPRATILILA
;
A
#
# COMPACT_ATOMS: atom_id res chain seq x y z
N MET A 1 22.35 3.89 8.58
CA MET A 1 20.92 4.24 8.85
C MET A 1 20.24 3.16 9.67
N ILE A 2 20.30 1.88 9.28
CA ILE A 2 19.59 0.79 9.97
C ILE A 2 19.96 0.66 11.46
N ASP A 3 21.19 0.87 11.85
CA ASP A 3 21.63 0.74 13.26
C ASP A 3 20.96 1.78 14.16
N ARG A 4 20.71 3.00 13.65
CA ARG A 4 19.92 4.01 14.36
C ARG A 4 18.46 3.57 14.50
N CYS A 5 17.87 3.00 13.45
CA CYS A 5 16.52 2.45 13.54
C CYS A 5 16.43 1.35 14.59
N ARG A 6 17.40 0.42 14.63
CA ARG A 6 17.47 -0.67 15.61
C ARG A 6 17.47 -0.16 17.04
N SER A 7 18.22 0.91 17.31
CA SER A 7 18.27 1.51 18.66
C SER A 7 16.92 2.09 19.10
N CYS A 8 16.02 2.39 18.18
CA CYS A 8 14.70 2.96 18.46
C CYS A 8 13.57 1.92 18.43
N LEU A 9 13.82 0.68 18.00
CA LEU A 9 12.77 -0.35 17.91
C LEU A 9 12.15 -0.70 19.28
N HIS A 10 12.87 -0.49 20.39
CA HIS A 10 12.33 -0.71 21.73
C HIS A 10 11.16 0.22 22.09
N LEU A 11 10.97 1.33 21.36
CA LEU A 11 9.84 2.25 21.54
C LEU A 11 8.52 1.67 21.04
N PHE A 12 8.58 0.58 20.27
CA PHE A 12 7.42 0.00 19.60
C PHE A 12 7.07 -1.37 20.18
N ASN A 13 5.79 -1.68 20.13
CA ASN A 13 5.35 -3.06 20.30
C ASN A 13 5.78 -3.85 19.05
N LYS A 14 6.56 -4.92 19.27
CA LYS A 14 7.12 -5.79 18.22
C LYS A 14 6.06 -6.44 17.33
N HIS A 15 4.83 -6.53 17.80
CA HIS A 15 3.71 -7.01 16.99
C HIS A 15 3.39 -6.06 15.82
N TRP A 16 3.55 -4.75 16.03
CA TRP A 16 3.21 -3.73 15.05
C TRP A 16 4.40 -3.22 14.25
N VAL A 17 5.53 -3.03 14.91
CA VAL A 17 6.75 -2.55 14.26
C VAL A 17 7.90 -3.47 14.69
N SER A 18 8.52 -4.10 13.70
CA SER A 18 9.60 -5.06 13.94
C SER A 18 10.59 -5.10 12.78
N GLU A 19 11.83 -5.45 13.08
CA GLU A 19 12.83 -5.77 12.05
C GLU A 19 12.51 -7.14 11.44
N ALA A 20 12.79 -7.27 10.15
CA ALA A 20 12.74 -8.54 9.44
C ALA A 20 13.90 -8.64 8.45
N SER A 21 14.19 -9.86 8.02
CA SER A 21 15.24 -10.17 7.04
C SER A 21 14.81 -11.34 6.15
N GLY A 22 15.25 -11.32 4.91
CA GLY A 22 15.04 -12.40 3.95
C GLY A 22 13.64 -12.44 3.32
N SER A 23 12.60 -12.48 4.11
CA SER A 23 11.22 -12.58 3.61
C SER A 23 10.28 -11.73 4.42
N ILE A 24 9.51 -10.88 3.76
CA ILE A 24 8.48 -10.03 4.34
C ILE A 24 7.13 -10.58 3.88
N VAL A 25 6.25 -10.90 4.82
CA VAL A 25 4.91 -11.39 4.53
C VAL A 25 3.89 -10.36 5.00
N VAL A 26 3.08 -9.87 4.06
CA VAL A 26 1.91 -9.05 4.33
C VAL A 26 0.67 -9.91 4.10
N THR A 27 -0.20 -9.97 5.10
CA THR A 27 -1.43 -10.78 5.06
C THR A 27 -2.63 -9.86 5.04
N GLU A 28 -3.64 -10.20 4.26
CA GLU A 28 -4.89 -9.47 4.20
C GLU A 28 -5.56 -9.45 5.59
N THR A 29 -5.95 -8.25 6.04
CA THR A 29 -6.58 -8.06 7.36
C THR A 29 -8.09 -8.21 7.34
N ALA A 30 -8.71 -8.38 6.16
CA ALA A 30 -10.15 -8.62 6.05
C ALA A 30 -10.52 -10.00 6.60
N SER A 31 -11.68 -10.08 7.29
CA SER A 31 -12.16 -11.33 7.92
C SER A 31 -12.35 -12.49 6.94
N ASP A 32 -12.61 -12.17 5.67
CA ASP A 32 -12.85 -13.15 4.60
C ASP A 32 -11.63 -13.28 3.66
N GLY A 33 -10.55 -12.56 3.96
CA GLY A 33 -9.33 -12.52 3.16
C GLY A 33 -8.34 -13.58 3.61
N ALA A 34 -7.91 -14.42 2.68
CA ALA A 34 -6.83 -15.39 2.90
C ALA A 34 -5.61 -15.10 2.02
N SER A 35 -5.53 -13.87 1.49
CA SER A 35 -4.47 -13.48 0.58
C SER A 35 -3.23 -13.04 1.34
N GLN A 36 -2.06 -13.35 0.78
CA GLN A 36 -0.80 -12.84 1.29
C GLN A 36 0.12 -12.44 0.14
N ALA A 37 0.92 -11.39 0.37
CA ALA A 37 2.03 -11.01 -0.50
C ALA A 37 3.35 -11.33 0.20
N VAL A 38 4.27 -11.93 -0.52
CA VAL A 38 5.61 -12.27 -0.02
C VAL A 38 6.64 -11.51 -0.82
N PHE A 39 7.44 -10.72 -0.12
CA PHE A 39 8.56 -9.98 -0.70
C PHE A 39 9.86 -10.63 -0.24
N LYS A 40 10.74 -10.94 -1.18
CA LYS A 40 12.08 -11.45 -0.88
C LYS A 40 13.09 -10.33 -1.04
N THR A 41 13.92 -10.14 -0.03
CA THR A 41 14.97 -9.12 -0.03
C THR A 41 16.15 -9.58 0.82
N ASP A 42 17.34 -9.20 0.43
CA ASP A 42 18.58 -9.35 1.20
C ASP A 42 18.89 -8.09 2.03
N LYS A 43 18.10 -7.02 1.81
CA LYS A 43 18.30 -5.76 2.53
C LYS A 43 17.66 -5.80 3.91
N PRO A 44 18.25 -5.08 4.89
CA PRO A 44 17.60 -4.88 6.18
C PRO A 44 16.26 -4.16 6.00
N CYS A 45 15.26 -4.61 6.73
CA CYS A 45 13.94 -4.00 6.65
C CYS A 45 13.27 -3.84 8.01
N VAL A 46 12.35 -2.89 8.09
CA VAL A 46 11.44 -2.71 9.23
C VAL A 46 10.01 -2.79 8.72
N ILE A 47 9.25 -3.71 9.28
CA ILE A 47 7.84 -3.93 8.95
C ILE A 47 6.98 -3.06 9.85
N VAL A 48 5.94 -2.45 9.24
CA VAL A 48 4.87 -1.73 9.92
C VAL A 48 3.55 -2.43 9.58
N LYS A 49 2.93 -3.05 10.57
CA LYS A 49 1.63 -3.70 10.43
C LYS A 49 0.52 -2.73 10.78
N ALA A 50 -0.61 -2.84 10.11
CA ALA A 50 -1.86 -2.22 10.50
C ALA A 50 -2.86 -3.29 10.91
N ASP A 51 -3.72 -2.93 11.85
CA ASP A 51 -4.87 -3.74 12.22
C ASP A 51 -6.06 -2.81 12.42
N LYS A 52 -7.25 -3.32 12.16
CA LYS A 52 -8.51 -2.59 12.36
C LYS A 52 -8.68 -2.09 13.81
N ASN A 53 -8.07 -2.78 14.77
CA ASN A 53 -8.19 -2.53 16.19
C ASN A 53 -7.01 -1.74 16.78
N ALA A 54 -5.99 -1.44 16.01
CA ALA A 54 -4.82 -0.70 16.47
C ALA A 54 -4.64 0.57 15.64
N PRO A 55 -5.27 1.67 16.00
CA PRO A 55 -4.99 2.94 15.39
C PRO A 55 -3.61 3.41 15.81
N LEU A 56 -2.60 3.17 14.97
CA LEU A 56 -1.24 3.64 15.21
C LEU A 56 -1.19 5.16 15.39
N LEU A 57 -2.12 5.87 14.72
CA LEU A 57 -2.33 7.30 14.89
C LEU A 57 -3.82 7.61 14.99
N TRP A 58 -4.35 7.54 16.20
CA TRP A 58 -5.76 7.80 16.49
C TRP A 58 -6.23 9.22 16.16
N ALA A 59 -5.30 10.19 16.15
CA ALA A 59 -5.58 11.60 15.89
C ALA A 59 -5.77 11.96 14.40
N LEU A 60 -5.50 11.03 13.48
CA LEU A 60 -5.71 11.28 12.06
C LEU A 60 -7.19 11.26 11.70
N ALA A 61 -7.64 12.23 10.91
CA ALA A 61 -8.99 12.25 10.35
C ALA A 61 -9.22 11.04 9.43
N GLN A 62 -8.23 10.68 8.60
CA GLN A 62 -8.23 9.46 7.80
C GLN A 62 -7.43 8.36 8.52
N ARG A 63 -8.15 7.36 9.02
CA ARG A 63 -7.58 6.25 9.78
C ARG A 63 -7.56 4.91 9.03
N LYS A 64 -8.05 4.90 7.79
CA LYS A 64 -7.98 3.69 6.95
C LYS A 64 -6.53 3.46 6.56
N CYS A 65 -6.02 2.27 6.83
CA CYS A 65 -4.67 1.86 6.47
C CYS A 65 -4.72 0.71 5.49
N ALA A 66 -3.67 0.60 4.69
CA ALA A 66 -3.39 -0.58 3.89
C ALA A 66 -3.02 -1.77 4.79
N ASP A 67 -2.97 -2.98 4.25
CA ASP A 67 -2.73 -4.22 5.01
C ASP A 67 -1.35 -4.25 5.67
N GLY A 68 -0.37 -3.53 5.11
CA GLY A 68 0.94 -3.40 5.73
C GLY A 68 1.84 -2.45 4.97
N ALA A 69 2.96 -2.12 5.62
CA ALA A 69 4.05 -1.38 4.99
C ALA A 69 5.39 -1.91 5.50
N PHE A 70 6.45 -1.61 4.79
CA PHE A 70 7.80 -1.87 5.25
C PHE A 70 8.80 -0.87 4.66
N PHE A 71 9.87 -0.64 5.41
CA PHE A 71 11.01 0.15 4.97
C PHE A 71 12.12 -0.80 4.55
N LEU A 72 12.69 -0.58 3.38
CA LEU A 72 13.98 -1.14 2.98
C LEU A 72 15.05 -0.06 3.10
N PHE A 73 16.20 -0.46 3.60
CA PHE A 73 17.33 0.43 3.79
C PHE A 73 18.46 0.04 2.86
N ASP A 74 18.89 0.98 2.04
CA ASP A 74 20.05 0.82 1.16
C ASP A 74 21.02 2.00 1.30
N LYS A 75 21.96 2.12 0.36
CA LYS A 75 22.99 3.18 0.37
C LYS A 75 22.39 4.56 0.16
N ASP A 76 21.31 4.63 -0.60
CA ASP A 76 20.68 5.89 -1.00
C ASP A 76 19.71 6.40 0.06
N GLY A 77 19.25 5.51 0.95
CA GLY A 77 18.36 5.90 2.05
C GLY A 77 17.26 4.89 2.35
N ALA A 78 16.14 5.38 2.87
CA ALA A 78 14.99 4.55 3.20
C ALA A 78 13.94 4.58 2.08
N HIS A 79 13.52 3.40 1.65
CA HIS A 79 12.46 3.20 0.68
C HIS A 79 11.23 2.65 1.40
N LEU A 80 10.09 3.33 1.28
CA LEU A 80 8.83 2.89 1.87
C LEU A 80 8.03 2.10 0.84
N HIS A 81 7.61 0.93 1.21
CA HIS A 81 6.73 0.04 0.46
C HIS A 81 5.41 -0.10 1.21
N ILE A 82 4.29 0.21 0.56
CA ILE A 82 2.94 0.11 1.12
C ILE A 82 2.20 -0.96 0.34
N VAL A 83 1.53 -1.88 1.03
CA VAL A 83 0.92 -3.06 0.42
C VAL A 83 -0.54 -3.14 0.80
N GLU A 84 -1.40 -3.23 -0.20
CA GLU A 84 -2.83 -3.49 -0.07
C GLU A 84 -3.21 -4.72 -0.87
N LEU A 85 -3.96 -5.61 -0.24
CA LEU A 85 -4.44 -6.86 -0.83
C LEU A 85 -5.95 -6.78 -1.05
N LYS A 86 -6.41 -7.15 -2.25
CA LYS A 86 -7.82 -7.17 -2.60
C LYS A 86 -8.17 -8.43 -3.36
N SER A 87 -9.27 -9.08 -2.98
CA SER A 87 -9.80 -10.19 -3.78
C SER A 87 -10.28 -9.70 -5.15
N LYS A 88 -10.89 -8.50 -5.20
CA LYS A 88 -11.37 -7.86 -6.42
C LYS A 88 -11.17 -6.37 -6.32
N ILE A 89 -10.70 -5.75 -7.40
CA ILE A 89 -10.60 -4.29 -7.51
C ILE A 89 -11.59 -3.79 -8.57
N ARG A 90 -12.39 -2.80 -8.19
CA ARG A 90 -13.35 -2.10 -9.06
C ARG A 90 -13.11 -0.62 -8.95
N LEU A 91 -13.57 0.15 -9.93
CA LEU A 91 -13.47 1.60 -9.91
C LEU A 91 -14.09 2.20 -8.63
N ALA A 92 -15.26 1.70 -8.22
CA ALA A 92 -15.93 2.14 -6.99
C ALA A 92 -15.13 1.89 -5.70
N THR A 93 -14.28 0.86 -5.67
CA THR A 93 -13.43 0.54 -4.51
C THR A 93 -12.03 1.15 -4.61
N TRP A 94 -11.65 1.66 -5.77
CA TRP A 94 -10.34 2.28 -5.98
C TRP A 94 -10.11 3.52 -5.11
N ALA A 95 -11.12 4.40 -5.00
CA ALA A 95 -11.06 5.56 -4.11
C ALA A 95 -10.81 5.16 -2.64
N LEU A 96 -11.41 4.05 -2.19
CA LEU A 96 -11.14 3.50 -0.86
C LEU A 96 -9.70 3.01 -0.73
N THR A 97 -9.18 2.35 -1.74
CA THR A 97 -7.79 1.88 -1.78
C THR A 97 -6.79 3.04 -1.74
N LEU A 98 -7.06 4.13 -2.46
CA LEU A 98 -6.26 5.34 -2.37
C LEU A 98 -6.23 5.91 -0.94
N ASN A 99 -7.39 5.97 -0.27
CA ASN A 99 -7.47 6.39 1.13
C ASN A 99 -6.67 5.46 2.07
N GLN A 100 -6.65 4.16 1.80
CA GLN A 100 -5.86 3.20 2.58
C GLN A 100 -4.35 3.43 2.39
N PHE A 101 -3.91 3.68 1.16
CA PHE A 101 -2.51 4.06 0.90
C PHE A 101 -2.13 5.36 1.62
N GLN A 102 -2.98 6.40 1.55
CA GLN A 102 -2.74 7.68 2.20
C GLN A 102 -2.63 7.54 3.72
N GLY A 103 -3.55 6.81 4.36
CA GLY A 103 -3.52 6.60 5.80
C GLY A 103 -2.32 5.77 6.25
N MET A 104 -1.96 4.72 5.52
CA MET A 104 -0.75 3.94 5.80
C MET A 104 0.52 4.78 5.60
N PHE A 105 0.56 5.64 4.58
CA PHE A 105 1.69 6.54 4.35
C PHE A 105 1.92 7.48 5.54
N LEU A 106 0.86 8.13 6.04
CA LEU A 106 0.97 9.01 7.21
C LEU A 106 1.40 8.25 8.46
N THR A 107 0.86 7.05 8.66
CA THR A 107 1.25 6.17 9.76
C THR A 107 2.73 5.77 9.67
N ALA A 108 3.16 5.35 8.48
CA ALA A 108 4.55 4.97 8.24
C ALA A 108 5.51 6.16 8.42
N LEU A 109 5.12 7.37 8.00
CA LEU A 109 5.91 8.58 8.24
C LEU A 109 6.12 8.86 9.73
N ALA A 110 5.08 8.71 10.56
CA ALA A 110 5.21 8.89 12.00
C ALA A 110 6.15 7.85 12.62
N VAL A 111 6.01 6.58 12.22
CA VAL A 111 6.94 5.51 12.63
C VAL A 111 8.36 5.83 12.16
N ALA A 112 8.54 6.27 10.91
CA ALA A 112 9.85 6.64 10.37
C ALA A 112 10.53 7.71 11.22
N ARG A 113 9.80 8.75 11.64
CA ARG A 113 10.35 9.82 12.49
C ARG A 113 10.81 9.33 13.85
N LEU A 114 10.03 8.45 14.49
CA LEU A 114 10.43 7.82 15.74
C LEU A 114 11.63 6.86 15.58
N LEU A 115 11.77 6.26 14.40
CA LEU A 115 12.92 5.45 14.02
C LEU A 115 14.13 6.27 13.55
N GLN A 116 14.06 7.60 13.64
CA GLN A 116 15.10 8.53 13.17
C GLN A 116 15.39 8.44 11.66
N VAL A 117 14.41 8.01 10.88
CA VAL A 117 14.44 8.07 9.42
C VAL A 117 13.94 9.45 8.99
N HIS A 118 14.86 10.30 8.55
CA HIS A 118 14.55 11.70 8.21
C HIS A 118 14.11 11.89 6.75
N GLU A 119 14.59 11.03 5.87
CA GLU A 119 14.27 11.12 4.44
C GLU A 119 13.79 9.79 3.89
N LEU A 120 12.73 9.86 3.08
CA LEU A 120 12.28 8.78 2.23
C LEU A 120 12.72 9.10 0.80
N VAL A 121 13.56 8.25 0.23
CA VAL A 121 14.03 8.41 -1.15
C VAL A 121 12.95 8.04 -2.15
N ARG A 122 12.16 7.02 -1.82
CA ARG A 122 11.11 6.51 -2.70
C ARG A 122 9.94 5.96 -1.88
N VAL A 123 8.75 6.09 -2.44
CA VAL A 123 7.55 5.40 -1.97
C VAL A 123 6.99 4.56 -3.11
N THR A 124 6.65 3.31 -2.83
CA THR A 124 6.01 2.40 -3.78
C THR A 124 4.75 1.83 -3.15
N CYS A 125 3.63 1.94 -3.84
CA CYS A 125 2.36 1.33 -3.45
C CYS A 125 2.15 0.05 -4.26
N TYR A 126 1.93 -1.06 -3.58
CA TYR A 126 1.60 -2.35 -4.18
C TYR A 126 0.12 -2.64 -3.98
N LEU A 127 -0.56 -2.86 -5.09
CA LEU A 127 -1.91 -3.40 -5.08
C LEU A 127 -1.86 -4.80 -5.67
N ALA A 128 -2.15 -5.78 -4.86
CA ALA A 128 -2.15 -7.17 -5.28
C ALA A 128 -3.55 -7.77 -5.11
N GLY A 129 -3.99 -8.52 -6.11
CA GLY A 129 -5.34 -9.07 -6.14
C GLY A 129 -5.50 -10.28 -7.04
N THR A 130 -6.70 -10.85 -7.03
CA THR A 130 -7.06 -11.99 -7.89
C THR A 130 -7.80 -11.57 -9.14
N GLU A 131 -8.43 -10.39 -9.15
CA GLU A 131 -9.25 -9.95 -10.27
C GLU A 131 -9.19 -8.43 -10.44
N ASP A 132 -8.74 -8.00 -11.64
CA ASP A 132 -8.83 -6.61 -12.10
C ASP A 132 -10.15 -6.44 -12.85
N ARG A 133 -11.04 -5.62 -12.29
CA ARG A 133 -12.29 -5.22 -12.95
C ARG A 133 -12.29 -3.77 -13.40
N ILE A 134 -11.29 -2.98 -13.05
CA ILE A 134 -11.22 -1.58 -13.47
C ILE A 134 -10.99 -1.53 -14.98
N THR A 135 -10.01 -2.28 -15.47
CA THR A 135 -9.71 -2.35 -16.91
C THR A 135 -10.90 -2.93 -17.68
N ASN A 136 -11.50 -4.01 -17.19
CA ASN A 136 -12.66 -4.63 -17.83
C ASN A 136 -13.91 -3.72 -17.81
N GLU A 137 -14.14 -2.97 -16.74
CA GLU A 137 -15.26 -2.01 -16.65
C GLU A 137 -15.03 -0.82 -17.59
N SER A 138 -13.80 -0.38 -17.83
CA SER A 138 -13.48 0.68 -18.78
C SER A 138 -13.64 0.26 -20.24
N GLU A 139 -13.30 -0.99 -20.57
CA GLU A 139 -13.45 -1.55 -21.91
C GLU A 139 -14.90 -1.89 -22.27
N SER A 140 -15.70 -2.28 -21.28
CA SER A 140 -17.13 -2.62 -21.46
C SER A 140 -18.08 -1.44 -21.33
N ALA A 141 -17.60 -0.28 -20.87
CA ALA A 141 -18.41 0.92 -20.79
C ALA A 141 -18.74 1.42 -22.21
N SER A 142 -20.00 1.21 -22.63
CA SER A 142 -20.48 1.75 -23.91
C SER A 142 -20.20 3.26 -23.98
N PRO A 143 -19.69 3.77 -25.10
CA PRO A 143 -19.43 5.20 -25.28
C PRO A 143 -20.62 6.11 -24.97
N THR A 144 -21.82 5.55 -24.98
CA THR A 144 -23.08 6.25 -24.67
C THR A 144 -23.25 6.56 -23.17
N LEU A 145 -22.68 5.73 -22.29
CA LEU A 145 -22.72 5.95 -20.84
C LEU A 145 -21.64 6.92 -20.34
N LEU A 146 -20.62 7.18 -21.16
CA LEU A 146 -19.55 8.14 -20.87
C LEU A 146 -19.88 9.59 -21.26
N LYS A 147 -21.05 9.85 -21.85
CA LYS A 147 -21.52 11.22 -22.08
C LYS A 147 -21.88 11.86 -20.75
N ALA A 148 -20.87 12.44 -20.09
CA ALA A 148 -21.12 13.37 -19.01
C ALA A 148 -22.02 14.50 -19.52
N PRO A 149 -23.04 14.95 -18.76
CA PRO A 149 -23.79 16.14 -19.13
C PRO A 149 -22.83 17.30 -19.39
N VAL A 150 -23.07 18.02 -20.48
CA VAL A 150 -22.27 19.20 -20.84
C VAL A 150 -22.22 20.14 -19.63
N GLY A 151 -21.01 20.42 -19.13
CA GLY A 151 -20.78 21.27 -17.95
C GLY A 151 -20.35 20.54 -16.67
N MET A 152 -20.37 19.21 -16.63
CA MET A 152 -19.75 18.46 -15.53
C MET A 152 -18.43 17.86 -16.00
N THR A 153 -17.32 18.50 -15.68
CA THR A 153 -16.01 17.85 -15.63
C THR A 153 -16.01 16.89 -14.44
N LYS A 154 -16.62 15.72 -14.61
CA LYS A 154 -16.35 14.59 -13.72
C LYS A 154 -14.96 14.08 -14.04
N THR A 155 -13.96 14.77 -13.56
CA THR A 155 -12.67 14.17 -13.28
C THR A 155 -12.91 13.14 -12.19
N PHE A 156 -13.19 11.89 -12.58
CA PHE A 156 -13.02 10.76 -11.71
C PHE A 156 -11.51 10.64 -11.47
N GLY A 157 -11.00 11.40 -10.50
CA GLY A 157 -9.57 11.50 -10.18
C GLY A 157 -8.90 10.17 -9.81
N GLY A 158 -9.65 9.07 -9.85
CA GLY A 158 -9.16 7.74 -9.66
C GLY A 158 -8.68 7.02 -10.92
N HIS A 159 -9.27 7.28 -12.08
CA HIS A 159 -8.88 6.62 -13.34
C HIS A 159 -7.47 7.02 -13.77
N GLU A 160 -7.17 8.29 -13.69
CA GLU A 160 -5.89 8.84 -14.13
C GLU A 160 -4.71 8.27 -13.31
N SER A 161 -4.86 8.10 -12.01
CA SER A 161 -3.82 7.49 -11.17
C SER A 161 -3.67 5.99 -11.45
N TRP A 162 -4.77 5.30 -11.79
CA TRP A 162 -4.73 3.90 -12.20
C TRP A 162 -3.96 3.71 -13.49
N ASP A 163 -4.29 4.48 -14.53
CA ASP A 163 -3.67 4.36 -15.86
C ASP A 163 -2.20 4.81 -15.85
N LYS A 164 -1.92 5.92 -15.18
CA LYS A 164 -0.55 6.43 -15.05
C LYS A 164 0.35 5.58 -14.17
N GLY A 165 -0.18 4.66 -13.38
CA GLY A 165 0.61 3.87 -12.42
C GLY A 165 1.25 4.73 -11.33
N VAL A 166 0.61 5.85 -10.94
CA VAL A 166 1.10 6.77 -9.91
C VAL A 166 0.00 7.06 -8.90
N VAL A 167 0.33 6.98 -7.63
CA VAL A 167 -0.55 7.35 -6.51
C VAL A 167 -0.07 8.67 -5.92
N GLU A 168 -0.97 9.63 -5.81
CA GLU A 168 -0.74 10.86 -5.08
C GLU A 168 -0.98 10.63 -3.58
N LEU A 169 0.03 10.94 -2.80
CA LEU A 169 0.04 10.79 -1.36
C LEU A 169 0.02 12.16 -0.68
N PRO A 170 -0.37 12.24 0.61
CA PRO A 170 -0.30 13.47 1.39
C PRO A 170 1.10 14.10 1.35
N LEU A 171 1.18 15.40 1.66
CA LEU A 171 2.43 16.16 1.69
C LEU A 171 3.14 16.21 0.33
N SER A 172 2.38 16.18 -0.76
CA SER A 172 2.87 16.23 -2.16
C SER A 172 3.79 15.08 -2.57
N PHE A 173 3.77 13.97 -1.84
CA PHE A 173 4.48 12.77 -2.26
C PHE A 173 3.78 12.09 -3.44
N LYS A 174 4.59 11.50 -4.32
CA LYS A 174 4.11 10.64 -5.41
C LYS A 174 4.74 9.26 -5.26
N ALA A 175 3.92 8.24 -5.32
CA ALA A 175 4.36 6.86 -5.26
C ALA A 175 4.13 6.16 -6.60
N ALA A 176 5.06 5.30 -6.99
CA ALA A 176 4.81 4.36 -8.09
C ALA A 176 3.76 3.34 -7.65
N LEU A 177 2.80 3.04 -8.51
CA LEU A 177 1.81 1.99 -8.31
C LEU A 177 2.24 0.72 -9.04
N VAL A 178 2.52 -0.33 -8.29
CA VAL A 178 2.81 -1.67 -8.81
C VAL A 178 1.56 -2.53 -8.65
N LYS A 179 1.04 -3.03 -9.76
CA LYS A 179 -0.15 -3.89 -9.79
C LYS A 179 0.29 -5.33 -9.99
N GLY A 180 -0.15 -6.22 -9.11
CA GLY A 180 0.11 -7.65 -9.19
C GLY A 180 -1.18 -8.45 -9.16
N TRP A 181 -1.43 -9.25 -10.20
CA TRP A 181 -2.61 -10.10 -10.27
C TRP A 181 -2.22 -11.56 -10.23
N LYS A 182 -3.01 -12.35 -9.54
CA LYS A 182 -2.84 -13.78 -9.47
C LYS A 182 -3.79 -14.47 -10.40
N ALA A 183 -3.27 -15.42 -11.19
CA ALA A 183 -4.11 -16.41 -11.85
C ALA A 183 -4.90 -17.21 -10.77
N ARG A 184 -6.18 -17.49 -11.03
CA ARG A 184 -7.07 -18.24 -10.13
C ARG A 184 -6.38 -19.52 -9.66
N ALA A 185 -5.99 -19.57 -8.42
CA ALA A 185 -5.46 -20.76 -7.75
C ALA A 185 -6.13 -20.91 -6.36
N PRO A 186 -6.08 -22.09 -5.73
CA PRO A 186 -6.91 -22.46 -4.58
C PRO A 186 -6.72 -21.56 -3.35
N PRO A 187 -7.49 -21.73 -2.26
CA PRO A 187 -7.91 -20.69 -1.30
C PRO A 187 -6.82 -19.97 -0.48
N ARG A 188 -5.54 -20.17 -0.76
CA ARG A 188 -4.45 -19.39 -0.16
C ARG A 188 -3.49 -18.89 -1.24
N ALA A 189 -3.82 -17.72 -1.76
CA ALA A 189 -3.04 -17.14 -2.83
C ALA A 189 -1.81 -16.39 -2.30
N THR A 190 -0.60 -16.89 -2.58
CA THR A 190 0.65 -16.19 -2.31
C THR A 190 1.13 -15.48 -3.58
N ILE A 191 1.33 -14.17 -3.50
CA ILE A 191 1.95 -13.39 -4.58
C ILE A 191 3.41 -13.19 -4.20
N LEU A 192 4.31 -13.68 -5.03
CA LEU A 192 5.74 -13.50 -4.85
C LEU A 192 6.17 -12.24 -5.61
N ILE A 193 6.68 -11.25 -4.90
CA ILE A 193 7.25 -10.03 -5.49
C ILE A 193 8.73 -9.98 -5.11
N LEU A 194 9.59 -9.85 -6.11
CA LEU A 194 11.01 -9.60 -5.87
C LEU A 194 11.19 -8.09 -5.64
N ALA A 195 11.74 -7.72 -4.52
CA ALA A 195 11.96 -6.33 -4.11
C ALA A 195 13.46 -5.97 -4.12
#